data_4f7a64b3ead80eff7e9ca8cca682bae2
#
_entry.id   4f7a64b3ead80eff7e9ca8cca682bae2
#
_cell.length_a   1.000
_cell.length_b   1.000
_cell.length_c   1.000
_cell.angle_alpha   90.00
_cell.angle_beta   90.00
_cell.angle_gamma   90.00
#
_symmetry.space_group_name_H-M   'P 1'
#
loop_
_entity.id
_entity.type
_entity.pdbx_description
1 polymer ?
#
loop_
_entity_poly.entity_id
_entity_poly.type
_entity_poly.pdbx_seq_one_letter_code
_entity_poly.pdbx_strand_id
1 'polypeptide(L)'
;MKNKIVIEGKEFELPDELVNKIKEELSKPKAICYRDVLLDMRGDGLRSCGPVYTTSSGQSEKLMAINKLMNVAKYLNGDWVPEINSSCNRYFIYYKDYSDEIDISSESDRCVHGAVFFKSLELAKSAISILGKDVIKVALLTGW
;
A
#
# COMPACT_ATOMS: atom_id res chain seq x y z
N MET A 1 15.02 -5.79 -28.93
CA MET A 1 13.69 -6.17 -29.44
C MET A 1 12.84 -4.93 -29.55
N LYS A 2 12.31 -4.63 -30.70
CA LYS A 2 11.36 -3.51 -30.83
C LYS A 2 9.99 -3.97 -30.36
N ASN A 3 9.38 -3.19 -29.50
CA ASN A 3 8.03 -3.48 -29.01
C ASN A 3 7.01 -3.17 -30.10
N LYS A 4 6.12 -4.11 -30.38
CA LYS A 4 5.10 -3.99 -31.43
C LYS A 4 3.72 -4.17 -30.82
N ILE A 5 2.74 -3.45 -31.36
CA ILE A 5 1.32 -3.62 -31.06
C ILE A 5 0.59 -4.00 -32.36
N VAL A 6 -0.40 -4.86 -32.25
CA VAL A 6 -1.25 -5.24 -33.37
C VAL A 6 -2.63 -4.64 -33.18
N ILE A 7 -3.06 -3.78 -34.10
CA ILE A 7 -4.39 -3.18 -34.11
C ILE A 7 -5.03 -3.52 -35.45
N GLU A 8 -6.19 -4.15 -35.43
CA GLU A 8 -6.94 -4.56 -36.63
C GLU A 8 -6.10 -5.34 -37.65
N GLY A 9 -5.19 -6.19 -37.16
CA GLY A 9 -4.31 -7.02 -37.99
C GLY A 9 -3.09 -6.30 -38.60
N LYS A 10 -2.87 -5.02 -38.27
CA LYS A 10 -1.68 -4.25 -38.66
C LYS A 10 -0.73 -4.11 -37.48
N GLU A 11 0.57 -4.35 -37.75
CA GLU A 11 1.64 -4.17 -36.76
C GLU A 11 2.12 -2.71 -36.75
N PHE A 12 2.25 -2.15 -35.56
CA PHE A 12 2.83 -0.83 -35.32
C PHE A 12 3.99 -0.95 -34.36
N GLU A 13 5.11 -0.26 -34.65
CA GLU A 13 6.22 -0.11 -33.70
C GLU A 13 5.85 0.94 -32.66
N LEU A 14 6.04 0.61 -31.36
CA LEU A 14 5.82 1.54 -30.26
C LEU A 14 7.11 2.19 -29.84
N PRO A 15 7.17 3.54 -29.70
CA PRO A 15 8.28 4.22 -29.05
C PRO A 15 8.46 3.72 -27.60
N ASP A 16 9.72 3.59 -27.15
CA ASP A 16 10.03 3.10 -25.81
C ASP A 16 9.37 3.93 -24.69
N GLU A 17 9.23 5.23 -24.89
CA GLU A 17 8.51 6.12 -23.96
C GLU A 17 7.03 5.72 -23.80
N LEU A 18 6.38 5.35 -24.89
CA LEU A 18 4.98 4.92 -24.86
C LEU A 18 4.84 3.54 -24.20
N VAL A 19 5.77 2.64 -24.45
CA VAL A 19 5.83 1.31 -23.81
C VAL A 19 6.00 1.47 -22.28
N ASN A 20 6.87 2.36 -21.85
CA ASN A 20 7.09 2.63 -20.43
C ASN A 20 5.84 3.23 -19.77
N LYS A 21 5.18 4.19 -20.42
CA LYS A 21 3.90 4.73 -19.94
C LYS A 21 2.81 3.66 -19.83
N ILE A 22 2.70 2.78 -20.83
CA ILE A 22 1.73 1.66 -20.79
C ILE A 22 2.06 0.71 -19.64
N LYS A 23 3.34 0.37 -19.43
CA LYS A 23 3.77 -0.46 -18.29
C LYS A 23 3.47 0.20 -16.96
N GLU A 24 3.71 1.50 -16.82
CA GLU A 24 3.36 2.27 -15.63
C GLU A 24 1.85 2.27 -15.37
N GLU A 25 1.02 2.49 -16.38
CA GLU A 25 -0.44 2.44 -16.26
C GLU A 25 -0.94 1.02 -15.90
N LEU A 26 -0.37 -0.02 -16.50
CA LEU A 26 -0.70 -1.41 -16.17
C LEU A 26 -0.23 -1.84 -14.78
N SER A 27 0.82 -1.21 -14.24
CA SER A 27 1.35 -1.47 -12.91
C SER A 27 0.63 -0.69 -11.81
N LYS A 28 -0.20 0.28 -12.15
CA LYS A 28 -0.99 1.03 -11.16
C LYS A 28 -1.97 0.09 -10.46
N PRO A 29 -2.09 0.19 -9.14
CA PRO A 29 -3.08 -0.58 -8.40
C PRO A 29 -4.48 -0.32 -8.93
N LYS A 30 -5.21 -1.37 -9.26
CA LYS A 30 -6.58 -1.27 -9.77
C LYS A 30 -7.62 -1.12 -8.65
N ALA A 31 -7.24 -1.42 -7.42
CA ALA A 31 -8.14 -1.35 -6.28
C ALA A 31 -8.55 0.09 -5.97
N ILE A 32 -9.84 0.31 -5.83
CA ILE A 32 -10.44 1.58 -5.44
C ILE A 32 -10.79 1.58 -3.95
N CYS A 33 -11.09 0.40 -3.39
CA CYS A 33 -11.43 0.22 -1.98
C CYS A 33 -10.80 -1.06 -1.42
N TYR A 34 -10.86 -1.22 -0.09
CA TYR A 34 -10.27 -2.37 0.59
C TYR A 34 -10.87 -3.71 0.13
N ARG A 35 -12.15 -3.75 -0.23
CA ARG A 35 -12.78 -4.96 -0.77
C ARG A 35 -12.10 -5.42 -2.06
N ASP A 36 -11.73 -4.50 -2.93
CA ASP A 36 -11.04 -4.81 -4.18
C ASP A 36 -9.66 -5.42 -3.89
N VAL A 37 -8.94 -4.88 -2.91
CA VAL A 37 -7.67 -5.44 -2.44
C VAL A 37 -7.82 -6.89 -2.00
N LEU A 38 -8.84 -7.20 -1.20
CA LEU A 38 -9.09 -8.57 -0.74
C LEU A 38 -9.45 -9.51 -1.88
N LEU A 39 -10.21 -9.04 -2.87
CA LEU A 39 -10.56 -9.83 -4.04
C LEU A 39 -9.35 -10.15 -4.90
N ASP A 40 -8.50 -9.16 -5.15
CA ASP A 40 -7.29 -9.32 -5.93
C ASP A 40 -6.27 -10.24 -5.22
N MET A 41 -6.18 -10.18 -3.89
CA MET A 41 -5.25 -10.99 -3.10
C MET A 41 -5.74 -12.42 -2.83
N ARG A 42 -6.96 -12.79 -3.17
CA ARG A 42 -7.51 -14.15 -2.91
C ARG A 42 -6.67 -15.27 -3.52
N GLY A 43 -6.04 -15.03 -4.67
CA GLY A 43 -5.13 -15.97 -5.32
C GLY A 43 -3.73 -16.02 -4.71
N ASP A 44 -3.32 -15.00 -3.96
CA ASP A 44 -1.95 -14.78 -3.50
C ASP A 44 -1.73 -15.18 -2.03
N GLY A 45 -2.60 -16.01 -1.48
CA GLY A 45 -2.36 -16.61 -0.16
C GLY A 45 -2.89 -15.80 1.02
N LEU A 46 -3.98 -15.05 0.85
CA LEU A 46 -4.75 -14.54 1.98
C LEU A 46 -5.10 -15.68 2.93
N ARG A 47 -4.65 -15.58 4.16
CA ARG A 47 -4.87 -16.57 5.21
C ARG A 47 -5.62 -15.95 6.37
N SER A 48 -6.56 -16.69 6.92
CA SER A 48 -7.10 -16.39 8.23
C SER A 48 -6.03 -16.67 9.29
N CYS A 49 -5.64 -15.65 10.06
CA CYS A 49 -4.96 -15.91 11.33
C CYS A 49 -6.04 -16.34 12.33
N GLY A 50 -5.74 -17.30 13.19
CA GLY A 50 -6.68 -17.83 14.18
C GLY A 50 -7.31 -16.74 15.07
N PRO A 51 -8.13 -17.12 16.08
CA PRO A 51 -8.81 -16.14 16.91
C PRO A 51 -7.81 -15.24 17.64
N VAL A 52 -8.03 -13.92 17.54
CA VAL A 52 -7.28 -12.91 18.29
C VAL A 52 -8.15 -12.46 19.46
N TYR A 53 -7.60 -12.60 20.66
CA TYR A 53 -8.28 -12.16 21.89
C TYR A 53 -7.94 -10.72 22.19
N THR A 54 -8.93 -9.91 22.54
CA THR A 54 -8.78 -8.50 22.89
C THR A 54 -9.44 -8.19 24.22
N THR A 55 -8.93 -7.17 24.91
CA THR A 55 -9.45 -6.75 26.22
C THR A 55 -10.55 -5.70 26.12
N SER A 56 -10.73 -5.09 24.95
CA SER A 56 -11.76 -4.07 24.70
C SER A 56 -12.16 -4.05 23.23
N SER A 57 -13.34 -3.46 22.95
CA SER A 57 -13.80 -3.22 21.57
C SER A 57 -12.85 -2.26 20.82
N GLY A 58 -12.35 -1.22 21.49
CA GLY A 58 -11.39 -0.29 20.90
C GLY A 58 -10.09 -0.97 20.46
N GLN A 59 -9.56 -1.90 21.26
CA GLN A 59 -8.40 -2.69 20.88
C GLN A 59 -8.70 -3.58 19.66
N SER A 60 -9.88 -4.19 19.60
CA SER A 60 -10.31 -4.99 18.46
C SER A 60 -10.40 -4.16 17.17
N GLU A 61 -11.01 -2.99 17.23
CA GLU A 61 -11.10 -2.06 16.10
C GLU A 61 -9.73 -1.62 15.60
N LYS A 62 -8.82 -1.29 16.52
CA LYS A 62 -7.45 -0.91 16.20
C LYS A 62 -6.69 -2.04 15.49
N LEU A 63 -6.76 -3.27 16.01
CA LEU A 63 -6.12 -4.43 15.39
C LEU A 63 -6.66 -4.69 13.98
N MET A 64 -7.98 -4.57 13.79
CA MET A 64 -8.57 -4.69 12.45
C MET A 64 -8.09 -3.58 11.51
N ALA A 65 -7.99 -2.35 11.99
CA ALA A 65 -7.50 -1.23 11.18
C ALA A 65 -6.03 -1.40 10.80
N ILE A 66 -5.16 -1.82 11.73
CA ILE A 66 -3.76 -2.14 11.47
C ILE A 66 -3.65 -3.28 10.44
N ASN A 67 -4.42 -4.33 10.59
CA ASN A 67 -4.43 -5.45 9.64
C ASN A 67 -4.83 -5.01 8.23
N LYS A 68 -5.85 -4.16 8.10
CA LYS A 68 -6.24 -3.56 6.81
C LYS A 68 -5.09 -2.76 6.19
N LEU A 69 -4.41 -1.94 6.99
CA LEU A 69 -3.27 -1.14 6.53
C LEU A 69 -2.11 -2.04 6.06
N MET A 70 -1.80 -3.10 6.78
CA MET A 70 -0.77 -4.07 6.39
C MET A 70 -1.12 -4.79 5.08
N ASN A 71 -2.36 -5.22 4.91
CA ASN A 71 -2.83 -5.88 3.70
C ASN A 71 -2.75 -4.95 2.49
N VAL A 72 -3.18 -3.70 2.63
CA VAL A 72 -3.09 -2.69 1.56
C VAL A 72 -1.63 -2.40 1.23
N ALA A 73 -0.76 -2.26 2.23
CA ALA A 73 0.66 -2.06 2.00
C ALA A 73 1.29 -3.24 1.24
N LYS A 74 0.98 -4.49 1.61
CA LYS A 74 1.45 -5.67 0.87
C LYS A 74 0.94 -5.70 -0.56
N TYR A 75 -0.33 -5.39 -0.76
CA TYR A 75 -0.94 -5.30 -2.09
C TYR A 75 -0.25 -4.27 -2.98
N LEU A 76 -0.04 -3.06 -2.45
CA LEU A 76 0.55 -1.95 -3.20
C LEU A 76 2.05 -2.12 -3.45
N ASN A 77 2.79 -2.64 -2.47
CA ASN A 77 4.23 -2.84 -2.56
C ASN A 77 4.60 -4.07 -3.42
N GLY A 78 3.69 -5.02 -3.62
CA GLY A 78 3.99 -6.29 -4.27
C GLY A 78 5.04 -7.08 -3.49
N ASP A 79 6.11 -7.49 -4.16
CA ASP A 79 7.22 -8.24 -3.54
C ASP A 79 8.29 -7.36 -2.89
N TRP A 80 8.12 -6.04 -2.95
CA TRP A 80 9.05 -5.13 -2.29
C TRP A 80 8.96 -5.26 -0.76
N VAL A 81 10.12 -5.41 -0.14
CA VAL A 81 10.30 -5.44 1.31
C VAL A 81 11.29 -4.33 1.69
N PRO A 82 11.02 -3.53 2.73
CA PRO A 82 11.96 -2.51 3.17
C PRO A 82 13.25 -3.14 3.69
N GLU A 83 14.37 -2.79 3.09
CA GLU A 83 15.69 -3.24 3.54
C GLU A 83 16.17 -2.40 4.73
N ILE A 84 16.59 -3.07 5.80
CA ILE A 84 16.96 -2.44 7.08
C ILE A 84 18.24 -1.61 7.01
N ASN A 85 19.07 -1.77 6.02
CA ASN A 85 20.36 -1.06 5.88
C ASN A 85 20.53 -0.33 4.55
N SER A 86 19.45 -0.10 3.82
CA SER A 86 19.52 0.56 2.53
C SER A 86 19.41 2.09 2.68
N SER A 87 20.12 2.82 1.84
CA SER A 87 19.98 4.27 1.69
C SER A 87 18.69 4.67 0.94
N CYS A 88 17.83 3.71 0.60
CA CYS A 88 16.58 3.98 -0.11
C CYS A 88 15.54 4.55 0.83
N ASN A 89 14.87 5.62 0.39
CA ASN A 89 13.76 6.20 1.13
C ASN A 89 12.61 5.20 1.24
N ARG A 90 12.07 5.09 2.44
CA ARG A 90 10.85 4.37 2.78
C ARG A 90 9.82 5.38 3.20
N TYR A 91 8.59 5.21 2.77
CA TYR A 91 7.50 6.13 3.08
C TYR A 91 6.57 5.48 4.09
N PHE A 92 6.09 6.25 5.04
CA PHE A 92 5.13 5.80 6.05
C PHE A 92 4.07 6.86 6.30
N ILE A 93 2.89 6.40 6.68
CA ILE A 93 1.77 7.26 7.04
C ILE A 93 1.82 7.47 8.54
N TYR A 94 1.64 8.71 8.99
CA TYR A 94 1.58 9.05 10.40
C TYR A 94 0.42 10.01 10.69
N TYR A 95 0.03 10.04 11.96
CA TYR A 95 -1.06 10.87 12.45
C TYR A 95 -0.50 12.03 13.29
N LYS A 96 -0.96 13.24 13.01
CA LYS A 96 -0.65 14.44 13.76
C LYS A 96 -1.79 14.70 14.74
N ASP A 97 -1.61 14.35 15.99
CA ASP A 97 -2.62 14.52 17.03
C ASP A 97 -3.00 16.00 17.29
N TYR A 98 -2.03 16.91 17.17
CA TYR A 98 -2.26 18.35 17.36
C TYR A 98 -3.10 19.03 16.28
N SER A 99 -3.18 18.47 15.07
CA SER A 99 -3.97 19.01 13.94
C SER A 99 -5.08 18.08 13.46
N ASP A 100 -5.19 16.90 14.05
CA ASP A 100 -6.11 15.83 13.61
C ASP A 100 -5.95 15.46 12.13
N GLU A 101 -4.70 15.44 11.64
CA GLU A 101 -4.37 15.19 10.24
C GLU A 101 -3.53 13.94 10.07
N ILE A 102 -3.71 13.32 8.91
CA ILE A 102 -2.85 12.24 8.42
C ILE A 102 -1.90 12.82 7.39
N ASP A 103 -0.62 12.50 7.52
CA ASP A 103 0.41 12.92 6.61
C ASP A 103 1.36 11.76 6.27
N ILE A 104 2.23 11.96 5.31
CA ILE A 104 3.20 10.97 4.85
C ILE A 104 4.59 11.55 5.04
N SER A 105 5.47 10.77 5.64
CA SER A 105 6.88 11.10 5.75
C SER A 105 7.75 10.03 5.11
N SER A 106 8.99 10.37 4.84
CA SER A 106 10.00 9.44 4.35
C SER A 106 11.12 9.29 5.36
N GLU A 107 11.63 8.08 5.47
CA GLU A 107 12.75 7.74 6.32
C GLU A 107 13.79 6.95 5.52
N SER A 108 15.05 7.32 5.65
CA SER A 108 16.19 6.59 5.10
C SER A 108 17.04 5.95 6.21
N ASP A 109 16.68 6.20 7.46
CA ASP A 109 17.48 5.83 8.62
C ASP A 109 17.12 4.45 9.20
N ARG A 110 18.01 3.94 10.05
CA ARG A 110 18.06 2.56 10.52
C ARG A 110 17.01 2.19 11.58
N CYS A 111 16.20 3.14 12.02
CA CYS A 111 15.21 2.89 13.07
C CYS A 111 13.88 2.41 12.47
N VAL A 112 13.55 1.15 12.73
CA VAL A 112 12.26 0.57 12.35
C VAL A 112 11.39 0.48 13.60
N HIS A 113 10.40 1.36 13.71
CA HIS A 113 9.47 1.40 14.84
C HIS A 113 8.13 0.72 14.49
N GLY A 114 8.14 -0.50 13.99
CA GLY A 114 6.92 -1.24 13.70
C GLY A 114 5.97 -0.58 12.71
N ALA A 115 6.43 0.43 11.99
CA ALA A 115 5.64 1.17 11.01
C ALA A 115 5.41 0.34 9.75
N VAL A 116 4.29 0.59 9.09
CA VAL A 116 4.00 0.03 7.77
C VAL A 116 4.63 0.94 6.73
N PHE A 117 5.51 0.39 5.91
CA PHE A 117 6.24 1.15 4.90
C PHE A 117 5.69 0.93 3.50
N PHE A 118 5.86 1.96 2.67
CA PHE A 118 5.54 1.97 1.25
C PHE A 118 6.79 2.28 0.44
N LYS A 119 6.91 1.64 -0.70
CA LYS A 119 8.03 1.81 -1.63
C LYS A 119 8.12 3.24 -2.18
N SER A 120 6.99 3.92 -2.33
CA SER A 120 6.92 5.27 -2.89
C SER A 120 5.85 6.12 -2.20
N LEU A 121 5.98 7.45 -2.34
CA LEU A 121 4.99 8.42 -1.89
C LEU A 121 3.60 8.17 -2.51
N GLU A 122 3.57 7.82 -3.80
CA GLU A 122 2.32 7.58 -4.53
C GLU A 122 1.57 6.35 -4.00
N LEU A 123 2.31 5.30 -3.61
CA LEU A 123 1.69 4.12 -3.00
C LEU A 123 1.12 4.43 -1.61
N ALA A 124 1.81 5.24 -0.81
CA ALA A 124 1.29 5.70 0.48
C ALA A 124 0.00 6.55 0.31
N LYS A 125 -0.03 7.44 -0.67
CA LYS A 125 -1.26 8.20 -1.01
C LYS A 125 -2.39 7.28 -1.47
N SER A 126 -2.08 6.26 -2.27
CA SER A 126 -3.06 5.27 -2.72
C SER A 126 -3.63 4.48 -1.54
N ALA A 127 -2.83 4.13 -0.55
CA ALA A 127 -3.31 3.46 0.66
C ALA A 127 -4.32 4.33 1.44
N ILE A 128 -4.06 5.63 1.56
CA ILE A 128 -5.00 6.57 2.19
C ILE A 128 -6.32 6.64 1.40
N SER A 129 -6.24 6.64 0.07
CA SER A 129 -7.42 6.65 -0.79
C SER A 129 -8.26 5.37 -0.67
N ILE A 130 -7.60 4.21 -0.61
CA ILE A 130 -8.26 2.88 -0.52
C ILE A 130 -8.95 2.68 0.83
N LEU A 131 -8.27 3.03 1.92
CA LEU A 131 -8.75 2.76 3.29
C LEU A 131 -9.63 3.87 3.84
N GLY A 132 -9.40 5.11 3.42
CA GLY A 132 -9.99 6.29 4.01
C GLY A 132 -9.25 6.76 5.29
N LYS A 133 -9.37 8.04 5.57
CA LYS A 133 -8.69 8.69 6.70
C LYS A 133 -9.09 8.11 8.06
N ASP A 134 -10.36 7.75 8.23
CA ASP A 134 -10.88 7.25 9.52
C ASP A 134 -10.26 5.91 9.91
N VAL A 135 -10.13 4.98 8.96
CA VAL A 135 -9.50 3.67 9.21
C VAL A 135 -8.01 3.84 9.54
N ILE A 136 -7.31 4.70 8.82
CA ILE A 136 -5.89 4.98 9.07
C ILE A 136 -5.70 5.66 10.41
N LYS A 137 -6.55 6.61 10.77
CA LYS A 137 -6.52 7.26 12.08
C LYS A 137 -6.65 6.25 13.20
N VAL A 138 -7.63 5.34 13.13
CA VAL A 138 -7.80 4.27 14.14
C VAL A 138 -6.57 3.38 14.22
N ALA A 139 -5.97 3.02 13.09
CA ALA A 139 -4.74 2.21 13.06
C ALA A 139 -3.55 2.89 13.74
N LEU A 140 -3.42 4.21 13.63
CA LEU A 140 -2.26 4.98 14.07
C LEU A 140 -2.43 5.62 15.46
N LEU A 141 -3.65 5.73 15.99
CA LEU A 141 -3.89 6.28 17.32
C LEU A 141 -3.15 5.47 18.41
N THR A 142 -2.59 6.18 19.39
CA THR A 142 -1.79 5.60 20.47
C THR A 142 -2.62 5.08 21.65
N GLY A 143 -3.94 5.12 21.59
CA GLY A 143 -4.83 4.65 22.65
C GLY A 143 -5.94 3.74 22.11
N TRP A 144 -6.55 2.96 22.98
CA TRP A 144 -7.75 2.15 22.72
C TRP A 144 -8.63 2.04 23.95
#